data_1c63150d912fca945feb31cb4713419b
#
_entry.id   1c63150d912fca945feb31cb4713419b
#
_cell.length_a   1.000
_cell.length_b   1.000
_cell.length_c   1.000
_cell.angle_alpha   90.00
_cell.angle_beta   90.00
_cell.angle_gamma   90.00
#
_symmetry.space_group_name_H-M   'P 1'
#
loop_
_entity.id
_entity.type
_entity.pdbx_description
1 polymer ?
#
loop_
_entity_poly.entity_id
_entity_poly.type
_entity_poly.pdbx_seq_one_letter_code
_entity_poly.pdbx_strand_id
1 'polypeptide(L)'
;SAIVYFLGPVERVHAMVDTREAGTSRYSGSPAMITWKHTQGERYGSWEIVDAPDLLIRTGYYSADEWVEITGTRGILWVTRCSGDLLGEAPIILCRDGEVRRYHDMAVDWGDSFVRGAHEFTRAIQGGYQPDLDAREARHVLAFSLAAMKSGLERCEVSVEP
;
A
#
# COMPACT_ATOMS: atom_id res chain seq x y z
N SER A 1 2.19 2.91 3.11
CA SER A 1 2.29 4.39 2.93
C SER A 1 1.38 4.90 1.81
N ALA A 2 1.29 4.23 0.65
CA ALA A 2 0.46 4.66 -0.48
C ALA A 2 -1.00 4.97 -0.08
N ILE A 3 -1.61 4.14 0.77
CA ILE A 3 -2.98 4.33 1.28
C ILE A 3 -3.14 5.69 1.95
N VAL A 4 -2.22 6.04 2.84
CA VAL A 4 -2.24 7.32 3.57
C VAL A 4 -1.90 8.49 2.63
N TYR A 5 -0.92 8.30 1.75
CA TYR A 5 -0.52 9.31 0.79
C TYR A 5 -1.66 9.76 -0.14
N PHE A 6 -2.41 8.81 -0.70
CA PHE A 6 -3.48 9.15 -1.67
C PHE A 6 -4.80 9.55 -1.02
N LEU A 7 -5.15 8.96 0.12
CA LEU A 7 -6.50 9.08 0.67
C LEU A 7 -6.55 9.74 2.06
N GLY A 8 -5.39 10.06 2.62
CA GLY A 8 -5.25 10.68 3.93
C GLY A 8 -5.25 9.68 5.09
N PRO A 9 -5.24 10.16 6.33
CA PRO A 9 -5.13 9.31 7.52
C PRO A 9 -6.29 8.32 7.65
N VAL A 10 -5.98 7.15 8.24
CA VAL A 10 -6.97 6.11 8.57
C VAL A 10 -7.50 6.34 9.97
N GLU A 11 -8.81 6.24 10.14
CA GLU A 11 -9.52 6.42 11.41
C GLU A 11 -9.63 5.11 12.18
N ARG A 12 -10.02 4.04 11.49
CA ARG A 12 -10.28 2.73 12.09
C ARG A 12 -10.05 1.60 11.10
N VAL A 13 -9.80 0.42 11.61
CA VAL A 13 -9.44 -0.77 10.85
C VAL A 13 -10.10 -2.00 11.44
N HIS A 14 -10.52 -2.92 10.58
CA HIS A 14 -10.89 -4.28 10.92
C HIS A 14 -10.06 -5.26 10.09
N ALA A 15 -9.50 -6.28 10.73
CA ALA A 15 -8.64 -7.23 10.07
C ALA A 15 -8.96 -8.68 10.46
N MET A 16 -8.88 -9.57 9.48
CA MET A 16 -8.76 -11.01 9.65
C MET A 16 -7.32 -11.38 9.28
N VAL A 17 -6.57 -11.89 10.24
CA VAL A 17 -5.15 -12.20 10.09
C VAL A 17 -4.90 -13.61 10.59
N ASP A 18 -4.12 -14.39 9.86
CA ASP A 18 -3.64 -15.67 10.39
C ASP A 18 -2.59 -15.41 11.48
N THR A 19 -2.96 -15.73 12.71
CA THR A 19 -2.11 -15.53 13.89
C THR A 19 -1.36 -16.78 14.32
N ARG A 20 -1.54 -17.92 13.64
CA ARG A 20 -0.95 -19.21 14.06
C ARG A 20 0.56 -19.22 14.00
N GLU A 21 1.16 -18.40 13.14
CA GLU A 21 2.60 -18.29 12.95
C GLU A 21 3.16 -16.92 13.33
N ALA A 22 2.41 -16.14 14.10
CA ALA A 22 2.89 -14.86 14.59
C ALA A 22 4.15 -15.06 15.44
N GLY A 23 5.31 -14.81 14.86
CA GLY A 23 6.62 -14.97 15.48
C GLY A 23 7.60 -15.92 14.81
N THR A 24 7.16 -16.73 13.82
CA THR A 24 8.04 -17.69 13.12
C THR A 24 8.19 -17.39 11.63
N SER A 25 7.28 -16.66 11.01
CA SER A 25 7.32 -16.32 9.59
C SER A 25 7.94 -14.94 9.36
N ARG A 26 8.69 -14.80 8.25
CA ARG A 26 9.13 -13.50 7.73
C ARG A 26 7.97 -12.55 7.40
N TYR A 27 6.78 -13.09 7.26
CA TYR A 27 5.54 -12.40 6.91
C TYR A 27 4.46 -12.71 7.95
N SER A 28 4.76 -12.45 9.22
CA SER A 28 3.75 -12.58 10.28
C SER A 28 2.51 -11.77 9.90
N GLY A 29 1.34 -12.41 9.91
CA GLY A 29 0.08 -11.80 9.53
C GLY A 29 -0.40 -12.10 8.10
N SER A 30 0.19 -13.06 7.40
CA SER A 30 -0.30 -13.59 6.11
C SER A 30 -0.82 -15.02 6.29
N PRO A 31 -1.93 -15.43 5.64
CA PRO A 31 -2.83 -14.57 4.87
C PRO A 31 -3.62 -13.57 5.72
N ALA A 32 -4.03 -12.47 5.12
CA ALA A 32 -4.80 -11.45 5.79
C ALA A 32 -5.79 -10.75 4.86
N MET A 33 -6.91 -10.32 5.44
CA MET A 33 -7.84 -9.38 4.83
C MET A 33 -8.04 -8.23 5.79
N ILE A 34 -7.76 -7.02 5.32
CA ILE A 34 -7.78 -5.80 6.13
C ILE A 34 -8.73 -4.82 5.45
N THR A 35 -9.66 -4.26 6.21
CA THR A 35 -10.57 -3.20 5.76
C THR A 35 -10.42 -1.99 6.67
N TRP A 36 -10.56 -0.79 6.12
CA TRP A 36 -10.40 0.45 6.90
C TRP A 36 -11.30 1.57 6.42
N LYS A 37 -11.48 2.55 7.29
CA LYS A 37 -12.10 3.84 6.97
C LYS A 37 -11.10 4.96 7.20
N HIS A 38 -11.08 5.94 6.29
CA HIS A 38 -10.28 7.16 6.45
C HIS A 38 -11.00 8.20 7.31
N THR A 39 -10.23 9.12 7.90
CA THR A 39 -10.76 10.21 8.74
C THR A 39 -11.60 11.21 7.95
N GLN A 40 -11.35 11.33 6.65
CA GLN A 40 -11.99 12.34 5.81
C GLN A 40 -12.99 11.70 4.84
N GLY A 41 -14.24 12.16 4.90
CA GLY A 41 -15.30 11.75 3.98
C GLY A 41 -15.65 10.26 4.09
N GLU A 42 -16.38 9.78 3.10
CA GLU A 42 -16.76 8.37 2.99
C GLU A 42 -15.72 7.62 2.13
N ARG A 43 -14.48 7.53 2.64
CA ARG A 43 -13.37 6.82 1.99
C ARG A 43 -13.07 5.56 2.74
N TYR A 44 -13.12 4.44 2.03
CA TYR A 44 -12.89 3.10 2.54
C TYR A 44 -11.81 2.43 1.71
N GLY A 45 -11.18 1.44 2.28
CA GLY A 45 -10.25 0.60 1.56
C GLY A 45 -10.26 -0.83 2.09
N SER A 46 -9.71 -1.71 1.28
CA SER A 46 -9.42 -3.08 1.64
C SER A 46 -8.04 -3.48 1.11
N TRP A 47 -7.42 -4.39 1.82
CA TRP A 47 -6.18 -5.03 1.39
C TRP A 47 -6.27 -6.51 1.66
N GLU A 48 -6.00 -7.28 0.63
CA GLU A 48 -5.91 -8.73 0.71
C GLU A 48 -4.46 -9.15 0.54
N ILE A 49 -3.97 -9.94 1.47
CA ILE A 49 -2.62 -10.50 1.45
C ILE A 49 -2.78 -12.01 1.37
N VAL A 50 -2.22 -12.61 0.33
CA VAL A 50 -2.23 -14.06 0.12
C VAL A 50 -0.80 -14.56 0.20
N ASP A 51 -0.59 -15.63 0.94
CA ASP A 51 0.66 -16.36 0.93
C ASP A 51 0.55 -17.55 -0.06
N ALA A 52 1.38 -17.53 -1.08
CA ALA A 52 1.41 -18.56 -2.11
C ALA A 52 2.88 -18.97 -2.35
N PRO A 53 3.50 -19.73 -1.43
CA PRO A 53 4.94 -20.01 -1.45
C PRO A 53 5.40 -20.80 -2.68
N ASP A 54 4.50 -21.56 -3.29
CA ASP A 54 4.79 -22.36 -4.48
C ASP A 54 4.54 -21.59 -5.79
N LEU A 55 4.02 -20.37 -5.72
CA LEU A 55 3.81 -19.54 -6.89
C LEU A 55 5.12 -18.89 -7.33
N LEU A 56 5.58 -19.26 -8.52
CA LEU A 56 6.78 -18.67 -9.11
C LEU A 56 6.44 -17.36 -9.81
N ILE A 57 6.81 -16.25 -9.21
CA ILE A 57 6.75 -14.93 -9.82
C ILE A 57 8.16 -14.49 -10.22
N ARG A 58 8.33 -14.13 -11.50
CA ARG A 58 9.61 -13.60 -11.99
C ARG A 58 9.72 -12.12 -11.56
N THR A 59 10.64 -11.85 -10.67
CA THR A 59 10.92 -10.50 -10.17
C THR A 59 12.40 -10.34 -9.90
N GLY A 60 12.90 -9.12 -9.95
CA GLY A 60 14.31 -8.83 -9.67
C GLY A 60 14.64 -8.78 -8.17
N TYR A 61 13.67 -8.81 -7.29
CA TYR A 61 13.87 -8.58 -5.84
C TYR A 61 13.29 -9.69 -4.97
N TYR A 62 11.97 -9.81 -4.87
CA TYR A 62 11.27 -10.82 -4.08
C TYR A 62 10.00 -11.27 -4.80
N SER A 63 9.56 -12.49 -4.53
CA SER A 63 8.33 -13.03 -5.12
C SER A 63 7.12 -12.37 -4.48
N ALA A 64 6.70 -11.26 -5.06
CA ALA A 64 5.46 -10.59 -4.74
C ALA A 64 4.89 -9.94 -5.99
N ASP A 65 3.58 -9.87 -6.05
CA ASP A 65 2.85 -9.10 -7.04
C ASP A 65 1.78 -8.29 -6.32
N GLU A 66 1.63 -7.05 -6.71
CA GLU A 66 0.73 -6.11 -6.06
C GLU A 66 -0.11 -5.41 -7.10
N TRP A 67 -1.39 -5.37 -6.84
CA TRP A 67 -2.38 -4.66 -7.64
C TRP A 67 -3.04 -3.61 -6.77
N VAL A 68 -3.06 -2.37 -7.22
CA VAL A 68 -3.74 -1.28 -6.52
C VAL A 68 -4.85 -0.73 -7.41
N GLU A 69 -6.06 -0.65 -6.87
CA GLU A 69 -7.19 0.04 -7.49
C GLU A 69 -7.64 1.19 -6.61
N ILE A 70 -7.85 2.34 -7.22
CA ILE A 70 -8.44 3.50 -6.56
C ILE A 70 -9.67 3.91 -7.36
N THR A 71 -10.86 3.69 -6.79
CA THR A 71 -12.13 4.10 -7.38
C THR A 71 -12.59 5.43 -6.79
N GLY A 72 -12.75 6.42 -7.64
CA GLY A 72 -13.28 7.74 -7.30
C GLY A 72 -14.62 8.01 -7.98
N THR A 73 -15.23 9.14 -7.67
CA THR A 73 -16.53 9.54 -8.21
C THR A 73 -16.53 9.81 -9.72
N ARG A 74 -15.35 9.98 -10.34
CA ARG A 74 -15.21 10.30 -11.76
C ARG A 74 -14.33 9.33 -12.54
N GLY A 75 -13.82 8.27 -11.91
CA GLY A 75 -12.96 7.34 -12.62
C GLY A 75 -12.32 6.31 -11.71
N ILE A 76 -11.55 5.44 -12.32
CA ILE A 76 -10.80 4.37 -11.67
C ILE A 76 -9.35 4.47 -12.11
N LEU A 77 -8.45 4.33 -11.16
CA LEU A 77 -7.01 4.22 -11.38
C LEU A 77 -6.55 2.82 -10.97
N TRP A 78 -5.84 2.15 -11.85
CA TRP A 78 -5.13 0.91 -11.55
C TRP A 78 -3.63 1.14 -11.61
N VAL A 79 -2.92 0.65 -10.60
CA VAL A 79 -1.47 0.42 -10.62
C VAL A 79 -1.29 -1.09 -10.73
N THR A 80 -0.80 -1.54 -11.87
CA THR A 80 -0.78 -2.97 -12.24
C THR A 80 0.59 -3.63 -12.03
N ARG A 81 1.59 -2.82 -11.65
CA ARG A 81 2.95 -3.29 -11.40
C ARG A 81 3.52 -2.62 -10.18
N CYS A 82 3.83 -3.41 -9.19
CA CYS A 82 4.59 -2.93 -8.05
C CYS A 82 5.96 -3.63 -7.99
N SER A 83 6.03 -4.95 -8.01
CA SER A 83 7.31 -5.67 -8.03
C SER A 83 7.36 -6.83 -9.04
N GLY A 84 6.24 -7.49 -9.31
CA GLY A 84 6.09 -8.49 -10.33
C GLY A 84 5.75 -7.89 -11.70
N ASP A 85 5.82 -8.70 -12.73
CA ASP A 85 5.41 -8.36 -14.09
C ASP A 85 4.66 -9.55 -14.70
N LEU A 86 3.54 -9.90 -14.06
CA LEU A 86 2.72 -11.03 -14.48
C LEU A 86 1.88 -10.71 -15.71
N LEU A 87 1.42 -9.46 -15.85
CA LEU A 87 0.58 -9.01 -16.92
C LEU A 87 1.38 -8.09 -17.86
N GLY A 88 1.18 -8.22 -19.15
CA GLY A 88 1.73 -7.30 -20.16
C GLY A 88 1.02 -5.94 -20.23
N GLU A 89 0.25 -5.57 -19.21
CA GLU A 89 -0.49 -4.33 -19.15
C GLU A 89 0.39 -3.13 -18.80
N ALA A 90 -0.12 -1.92 -19.11
CA ALA A 90 0.54 -0.69 -18.71
C ALA A 90 0.65 -0.58 -17.19
N PRO A 91 1.78 -0.09 -16.64
CA PRO A 91 1.93 0.08 -15.19
C PRO A 91 0.84 0.91 -14.54
N ILE A 92 0.30 1.89 -15.26
CA ILE A 92 -0.81 2.72 -14.80
C ILE A 92 -1.89 2.74 -15.90
N ILE A 93 -3.12 2.45 -15.49
CA ILE A 93 -4.31 2.56 -16.33
C ILE A 93 -5.29 3.49 -15.64
N LEU A 94 -5.72 4.54 -16.33
CA LEU A 94 -6.72 5.50 -15.86
C LEU A 94 -7.97 5.41 -16.73
N CYS A 95 -9.10 5.05 -16.12
CA CYS A 95 -10.42 5.20 -16.72
C CYS A 95 -11.09 6.44 -16.13
N ARG A 96 -11.39 7.44 -16.96
CA ARG A 96 -12.00 8.68 -16.53
C ARG A 96 -12.85 9.30 -17.62
N ASP A 97 -14.03 9.79 -17.25
CA ASP A 97 -14.96 10.51 -18.15
C ASP A 97 -15.28 9.69 -19.44
N GLY A 98 -15.32 8.34 -19.32
CA GLY A 98 -15.59 7.41 -20.44
C GLY A 98 -14.37 7.07 -21.29
N GLU A 99 -13.21 7.62 -21.00
CA GLU A 99 -11.95 7.31 -21.69
C GLU A 99 -11.06 6.41 -20.86
N VAL A 100 -10.31 5.52 -21.54
CA VAL A 100 -9.28 4.69 -20.91
C VAL A 100 -7.92 5.11 -21.47
N ARG A 101 -7.04 5.55 -20.56
CA ARG A 101 -5.65 5.93 -20.88
C ARG A 101 -4.68 4.95 -20.22
N ARG A 102 -3.68 4.51 -20.99
CA ARG A 102 -2.62 3.61 -20.57
C ARG A 102 -1.29 4.34 -20.61
N TYR A 103 -0.55 4.28 -19.50
CA TYR A 103 0.74 4.93 -19.35
C TYR A 103 1.83 3.85 -19.28
N HIS A 104 2.50 3.62 -20.40
CA HIS A 104 3.55 2.60 -20.54
C HIS A 104 4.94 3.14 -20.17
N ASP A 105 5.16 4.44 -20.39
CA ASP A 105 6.45 5.08 -20.15
C ASP A 105 6.56 5.54 -18.68
N MET A 106 6.67 4.57 -17.79
CA MET A 106 6.79 4.78 -16.34
C MET A 106 8.00 4.04 -15.79
N ALA A 107 8.72 4.67 -14.87
CA ALA A 107 9.77 3.98 -14.12
C ALA A 107 9.12 3.03 -13.10
N VAL A 108 9.29 1.73 -13.34
CA VAL A 108 8.66 0.67 -12.53
C VAL A 108 9.68 -0.12 -11.71
N ASP A 109 10.96 0.21 -11.80
CA ASP A 109 11.99 -0.46 -11.02
C ASP A 109 11.85 -0.13 -9.53
N TRP A 110 11.75 -1.18 -8.72
CA TRP A 110 11.57 -1.06 -7.28
C TRP A 110 12.81 -0.45 -6.60
N GLY A 111 14.02 -0.83 -7.07
CA GLY A 111 15.27 -0.29 -6.54
C GLY A 111 15.42 1.21 -6.80
N ASP A 112 14.99 1.69 -7.99
CA ASP A 112 14.99 3.11 -8.32
C ASP A 112 14.13 3.94 -7.36
N SER A 113 13.06 3.35 -6.81
CA SER A 113 12.20 4.06 -5.85
C SER A 113 12.93 4.41 -4.56
N PHE A 114 13.82 3.53 -4.07
CA PHE A 114 14.65 3.81 -2.89
C PHE A 114 15.70 4.88 -3.17
N VAL A 115 16.33 4.86 -4.34
CA VAL A 115 17.28 5.88 -4.75
C VAL A 115 16.61 7.25 -4.81
N ARG A 116 15.44 7.33 -5.42
CA ARG A 116 14.65 8.57 -5.49
C ARG A 116 14.22 9.05 -4.10
N GLY A 117 13.75 8.16 -3.23
CA GLY A 117 13.41 8.48 -1.85
C GLY A 117 14.59 9.04 -1.05
N ALA A 118 15.78 8.43 -1.17
CA ALA A 118 16.99 8.92 -0.53
C ALA A 118 17.41 10.29 -1.06
N HIS A 119 17.31 10.51 -2.36
CA HIS A 119 17.59 11.82 -2.96
C HIS A 119 16.60 12.90 -2.50
N GLU A 120 15.30 12.57 -2.44
CA GLU A 120 14.29 13.51 -1.96
C GLU A 120 14.51 13.88 -0.49
N PHE A 121 14.79 12.90 0.36
CA PHE A 121 15.10 13.13 1.76
C PHE A 121 16.33 14.02 1.95
N THR A 122 17.40 13.77 1.17
CA THR A 122 18.61 14.59 1.21
C THR A 122 18.33 16.01 0.78
N ARG A 123 17.56 16.20 -0.30
CA ARG A 123 17.17 17.54 -0.77
C ARG A 123 16.31 18.28 0.24
N ALA A 124 15.38 17.58 0.90
CA ALA A 124 14.56 18.17 1.95
C ALA A 124 15.40 18.71 3.11
N ILE A 125 16.42 17.94 3.56
CA ILE A 125 17.36 18.40 4.59
C ILE A 125 18.14 19.64 4.12
N GLN A 126 18.71 19.59 2.93
CA GLN A 126 19.53 20.71 2.39
C GLN A 126 18.70 21.97 2.12
N GLY A 127 17.46 21.78 1.66
CA GLY A 127 16.54 22.87 1.34
C GLY A 127 15.70 23.37 2.51
N GLY A 128 15.73 22.69 3.65
CA GLY A 128 14.95 23.06 4.85
C GLY A 128 13.43 22.93 4.68
N TYR A 129 12.97 22.02 3.82
CA TYR A 129 11.54 21.74 3.61
C TYR A 129 11.14 20.33 4.07
N GLN A 130 9.83 20.11 4.25
CA GLN A 130 9.31 18.80 4.63
C GLN A 130 9.30 17.86 3.41
N PRO A 131 9.81 16.62 3.54
CA PRO A 131 9.66 15.61 2.49
C PRO A 131 8.22 15.15 2.35
N ASP A 132 7.87 14.55 1.21
CA ASP A 132 6.53 14.02 0.92
C ASP A 132 6.06 12.97 1.94
N LEU A 133 6.98 12.20 2.50
CA LEU A 133 6.72 11.29 3.62
C LEU A 133 7.53 11.76 4.83
N ASP A 134 6.90 12.51 5.70
CA ASP A 134 7.53 12.99 6.94
C ASP A 134 7.39 11.97 8.09
N ALA A 135 8.04 12.26 9.22
CA ALA A 135 8.01 11.40 10.40
C ALA A 135 6.60 11.24 11.01
N ARG A 136 5.73 12.23 10.84
CA ARG A 136 4.34 12.19 11.34
C ARG A 136 3.52 11.22 10.50
N GLU A 137 3.64 11.28 9.18
CA GLU A 137 2.98 10.33 8.29
C GLU A 137 3.52 8.91 8.49
N ALA A 138 4.85 8.76 8.61
CA ALA A 138 5.46 7.47 8.89
C ALA A 138 4.95 6.87 10.22
N ARG A 139 4.80 7.69 11.27
CA ARG A 139 4.22 7.27 12.55
C ARG A 139 2.77 6.82 12.37
N HIS A 140 1.97 7.55 11.59
CA HIS A 140 0.58 7.17 11.34
C HIS A 140 0.47 5.86 10.55
N VAL A 141 1.33 5.65 9.56
CA VAL A 141 1.41 4.37 8.82
C VAL A 141 1.73 3.21 9.77
N LEU A 142 2.67 3.41 10.70
CA LEU A 142 2.99 2.41 11.72
C LEU A 142 1.81 2.16 12.65
N ALA A 143 1.15 3.21 13.14
CA ALA A 143 -0.04 3.10 14.00
C ALA A 143 -1.16 2.32 13.31
N PHE A 144 -1.42 2.58 12.02
CA PHE A 144 -2.37 1.80 11.23
C PHE A 144 -2.00 0.32 11.15
N SER A 145 -0.74 0.01 10.91
CA SER A 145 -0.26 -1.39 10.83
C SER A 145 -0.42 -2.10 12.18
N LEU A 146 -0.08 -1.45 13.29
CA LEU A 146 -0.25 -2.00 14.63
C LEU A 146 -1.72 -2.18 15.02
N ALA A 147 -2.59 -1.24 14.63
CA ALA A 147 -4.03 -1.34 14.83
C ALA A 147 -4.64 -2.51 14.02
N ALA A 148 -4.17 -2.74 12.79
CA ALA A 148 -4.58 -3.89 11.99
C ALA A 148 -4.18 -5.23 12.65
N MET A 149 -2.96 -5.33 13.16
CA MET A 149 -2.51 -6.50 13.91
C MET A 149 -3.36 -6.72 15.17
N LYS A 150 -3.60 -5.66 15.94
CA LYS A 150 -4.45 -5.70 17.13
C LYS A 150 -5.87 -6.16 16.78
N SER A 151 -6.45 -5.61 15.71
CA SER A 151 -7.79 -5.99 15.22
C SER A 151 -7.86 -7.49 14.89
N GLY A 152 -6.86 -8.03 14.20
CA GLY A 152 -6.77 -9.46 13.90
C GLY A 152 -6.69 -10.34 15.13
N LEU A 153 -5.95 -9.93 16.16
CA LEU A 153 -5.82 -10.65 17.43
C LEU A 153 -7.10 -10.58 18.26
N GLU A 154 -7.69 -9.41 18.40
CA GLU A 154 -8.89 -9.15 19.21
C GLU A 154 -10.20 -9.48 18.47
N ARG A 155 -10.13 -9.68 17.16
CA ARG A 155 -11.28 -9.97 16.28
C ARG A 155 -12.37 -8.88 16.33
N CYS A 156 -11.98 -7.65 16.42
CA CYS A 156 -12.88 -6.50 16.45
C CYS A 156 -12.28 -5.31 15.70
N GLU A 157 -13.12 -4.32 15.42
CA GLU A 157 -12.67 -3.05 14.86
C GLU A 157 -11.82 -2.29 15.90
N VAL A 158 -10.73 -1.69 15.44
CA VAL A 158 -9.80 -0.92 16.27
C VAL A 158 -9.60 0.47 15.68
N SER A 159 -9.64 1.49 16.54
CA SER A 159 -9.28 2.86 16.17
C SER A 159 -7.78 2.99 15.95
N VAL A 160 -7.39 3.76 14.94
CA VAL A 160 -5.99 4.09 14.67
C VAL A 160 -5.64 5.35 15.45
N GLU A 161 -4.90 5.18 16.53
CA GLU A 161 -4.42 6.29 17.34
C GLU A 161 -3.19 6.92 16.67
N PRO A 162 -3.17 8.25 16.46
CA PRO A 162 -2.09 8.96 15.79
C PRO A 162 -0.77 9.03 16.59
#